data_97cc9d4bd2c232b368539768e22c277c
#
_entry.id   97cc9d4bd2c232b368539768e22c277c
#
_cell.length_a   1.000
_cell.length_b   1.000
_cell.length_c   1.000
_cell.angle_alpha   90.00
_cell.angle_beta   90.00
_cell.angle_gamma   90.00
#
_symmetry.space_group_name_H-M   'P 1'
#
loop_
_entity.id
_entity.type
_entity.pdbx_description
1 polymer ?
#
loop_
_entity_poly.entity_id
_entity_poly.type
_entity_poly.pdbx_seq_one_letter_code
_entity_poly.pdbx_strand_id
1 'polypeptide(L)'
;PEITLPEDGAEIEEGNFTVSWTPVSNAQAYHVIIKDANASSVLLSDVYDGESIEVSEGSLKAGNDYSITIGAVIADGSEVYSLPVDFKYVAKPIIPNSEYIQENPAAQGLLTEAAKYLGVPYLWGGTTPSGFDCSGFVQYVCRANGISIPRIADDQLHGPGTYETRGELQPGDLVFFGSGGYASHVGMYVGDGMMIHAPSTGKVIQYTSI
;
A
#
# COMPACT_ATOMS: atom_id res chain seq x y z
N PRO A 1 13.72 -22.01 17.84
CA PRO A 1 13.74 -20.56 17.66
C PRO A 1 12.34 -19.96 17.82
N GLU A 2 12.24 -18.69 18.17
CA GLU A 2 11.00 -17.90 18.17
C GLU A 2 11.22 -16.71 17.22
N ILE A 3 10.27 -16.46 16.33
CA ILE A 3 10.36 -15.34 15.40
C ILE A 3 10.06 -14.05 16.17
N THR A 4 10.96 -13.07 16.07
CA THR A 4 10.85 -11.78 16.75
C THR A 4 10.42 -10.66 15.81
N LEU A 5 10.69 -10.80 14.52
CA LEU A 5 10.20 -9.95 13.44
C LEU A 5 9.95 -10.78 12.17
N PRO A 6 8.88 -10.52 11.43
CA PRO A 6 7.76 -9.64 11.81
C PRO A 6 6.95 -10.20 12.97
N GLU A 7 6.11 -9.36 13.59
CA GLU A 7 5.10 -9.80 14.55
C GLU A 7 3.98 -10.58 13.83
N ASP A 8 3.36 -11.53 14.54
CA ASP A 8 2.23 -12.28 13.97
C ASP A 8 1.04 -11.37 13.64
N GLY A 9 0.53 -11.50 12.42
CA GLY A 9 -0.53 -10.64 11.88
C GLY A 9 -0.06 -9.26 11.40
N ALA A 10 1.25 -8.99 11.30
CA ALA A 10 1.78 -7.71 10.84
C ALA A 10 1.37 -7.39 9.39
N GLU A 11 1.17 -6.12 9.09
CA GLU A 11 1.15 -5.59 7.72
C GLU A 11 2.53 -5.00 7.40
N ILE A 12 3.20 -5.54 6.38
CA ILE A 12 4.52 -5.11 5.92
C ILE A 12 4.36 -4.43 4.57
N GLU A 13 4.79 -3.17 4.47
CA GLU A 13 4.79 -2.46 3.19
C GLU A 13 5.84 -3.04 2.24
N GLU A 14 5.53 -3.00 0.93
CA GLU A 14 6.43 -3.41 -0.15
C GLU A 14 7.77 -2.67 -0.05
N GLY A 15 8.85 -3.43 -0.07
CA GLY A 15 10.22 -2.97 0.12
C GLY A 15 11.05 -4.05 0.80
N ASN A 16 12.27 -3.73 1.18
CA ASN A 16 13.11 -4.60 2.00
C ASN A 16 12.56 -4.66 3.44
N PHE A 17 12.56 -5.84 4.02
CA PHE A 17 12.22 -6.00 5.44
C PHE A 17 13.07 -7.09 6.11
N THR A 18 13.19 -6.98 7.43
CA THR A 18 13.99 -7.91 8.22
C THR A 18 13.11 -9.01 8.81
N VAL A 19 13.57 -10.26 8.69
CA VAL A 19 13.10 -11.39 9.48
C VAL A 19 14.13 -11.69 10.54
N SER A 20 13.74 -11.78 11.80
CA SER A 20 14.66 -12.09 12.90
C SER A 20 14.05 -13.08 13.90
N TRP A 21 14.92 -13.79 14.64
CA TRP A 21 14.51 -14.84 15.56
C TRP A 21 15.46 -14.95 16.76
N THR A 22 15.01 -15.63 17.80
CA THR A 22 15.85 -15.93 18.97
C THR A 22 16.82 -17.06 18.65
N PRO A 23 18.09 -16.97 19.09
CA PRO A 23 19.07 -18.03 18.91
C PRO A 23 18.69 -19.30 19.68
N VAL A 24 19.04 -20.45 19.10
CA VAL A 24 18.91 -21.76 19.73
C VAL A 24 20.28 -22.27 20.08
N SER A 25 20.46 -22.71 21.34
CA SER A 25 21.73 -23.31 21.79
C SER A 25 22.09 -24.51 20.93
N ASN A 26 23.35 -24.58 20.46
CA ASN A 26 23.90 -25.60 19.57
C ASN A 26 23.33 -25.61 18.13
N ALA A 27 22.57 -24.61 17.70
CA ALA A 27 22.27 -24.46 16.30
C ALA A 27 23.55 -24.09 15.53
N GLN A 28 23.74 -24.72 14.39
CA GLN A 28 24.84 -24.43 13.46
C GLN A 28 24.41 -23.48 12.36
N ALA A 29 23.13 -23.45 12.04
CA ALA A 29 22.53 -22.59 11.03
C ALA A 29 21.01 -22.54 11.24
N TYR A 30 20.32 -21.68 10.44
CA TYR A 30 18.88 -21.54 10.49
C TYR A 30 18.30 -21.65 9.08
N HIS A 31 17.30 -22.51 8.94
CA HIS A 31 16.54 -22.68 7.72
C HIS A 31 15.33 -21.74 7.74
N VAL A 32 15.31 -20.73 6.89
CA VAL A 32 14.22 -19.77 6.76
C VAL A 32 13.30 -20.19 5.65
N ILE A 33 12.02 -20.35 5.94
CA ILE A 33 11.01 -20.79 4.98
C ILE A 33 9.90 -19.73 4.93
N ILE A 34 9.68 -19.13 3.76
CA ILE A 34 8.55 -18.24 3.50
C ILE A 34 7.62 -18.90 2.48
N LYS A 35 6.34 -18.97 2.82
CA LYS A 35 5.29 -19.57 1.99
C LYS A 35 4.20 -18.55 1.70
N ASP A 36 3.61 -18.63 0.51
CA ASP A 36 2.34 -17.99 0.22
C ASP A 36 1.23 -18.73 0.98
N ALA A 37 0.51 -18.04 1.86
CA ALA A 37 -0.51 -18.64 2.72
C ALA A 37 -1.69 -19.23 1.91
N ASN A 38 -1.98 -18.66 0.71
CA ASN A 38 -3.10 -19.06 -0.13
C ASN A 38 -2.72 -20.16 -1.15
N ALA A 39 -1.46 -20.20 -1.59
CA ALA A 39 -1.00 -21.10 -2.64
C ALA A 39 -0.22 -22.32 -2.11
N SER A 40 0.12 -22.36 -0.83
CA SER A 40 1.02 -23.37 -0.21
C SER A 40 2.37 -23.51 -0.94
N SER A 41 2.72 -22.56 -1.77
CA SER A 41 3.98 -22.53 -2.50
C SER A 41 5.09 -21.98 -1.61
N VAL A 42 6.23 -22.64 -1.61
CA VAL A 42 7.45 -22.16 -0.95
C VAL A 42 8.11 -21.13 -1.87
N LEU A 43 8.30 -19.92 -1.39
CA LEU A 43 8.90 -18.81 -2.14
C LEU A 43 10.37 -18.60 -1.77
N LEU A 44 10.70 -18.78 -0.49
CA LEU A 44 12.05 -18.77 0.02
C LEU A 44 12.27 -20.04 0.86
N SER A 45 13.37 -20.74 0.62
CA SER A 45 13.81 -21.86 1.45
C SER A 45 15.32 -21.91 1.37
N ASP A 46 16.01 -21.30 2.34
CA ASP A 46 17.46 -21.20 2.35
C ASP A 46 18.00 -21.25 3.78
N VAL A 47 19.31 -21.49 3.92
CA VAL A 47 20.00 -21.69 5.19
C VAL A 47 20.96 -20.54 5.46
N TYR A 48 20.90 -20.00 6.68
CA TYR A 48 21.64 -18.80 7.08
C TYR A 48 22.38 -19.03 8.42
N ASP A 49 23.52 -18.35 8.60
CA ASP A 49 24.37 -18.41 9.78
C ASP A 49 24.04 -17.30 10.77
N GLY A 50 23.02 -16.59 10.73
CA GLY A 50 22.72 -15.46 11.62
C GLY A 50 21.41 -15.64 12.37
N GLU A 51 21.03 -14.63 13.08
CA GLU A 51 19.76 -14.50 13.79
C GLU A 51 18.76 -13.62 13.07
N SER A 52 19.12 -13.16 11.86
CA SER A 52 18.27 -12.34 11.00
C SER A 52 18.68 -12.41 9.53
N ILE A 53 17.71 -12.14 8.66
CA ILE A 53 17.93 -11.93 7.22
C ILE A 53 17.16 -10.70 6.76
N GLU A 54 17.62 -10.12 5.65
CA GLU A 54 16.86 -9.14 4.90
C GLU A 54 16.18 -9.82 3.72
N VAL A 55 14.87 -9.71 3.63
CA VAL A 55 14.07 -10.12 2.46
C VAL A 55 14.01 -8.94 1.50
N SER A 56 14.58 -9.12 0.31
CA SER A 56 14.68 -8.05 -0.67
C SER A 56 13.35 -7.72 -1.33
N GLU A 57 13.17 -6.45 -1.69
CA GLU A 57 12.07 -5.99 -2.52
C GLU A 57 11.93 -6.84 -3.80
N GLY A 58 10.69 -7.17 -4.18
CA GLY A 58 10.39 -8.03 -5.32
C GLY A 58 10.46 -9.53 -5.07
N SER A 59 10.94 -9.98 -3.89
CA SER A 59 10.91 -11.40 -3.49
C SER A 59 9.48 -11.89 -3.22
N LEU A 60 8.61 -11.02 -2.78
CA LEU A 60 7.21 -11.28 -2.47
C LEU A 60 6.29 -10.41 -3.33
N LYS A 61 5.05 -10.84 -3.50
CA LYS A 61 4.04 -10.11 -4.25
C LYS A 61 3.11 -9.36 -3.30
N ALA A 62 3.01 -8.06 -3.46
CA ALA A 62 2.10 -7.24 -2.67
C ALA A 62 0.62 -7.66 -2.86
N GLY A 63 -0.15 -7.55 -1.78
CA GLY A 63 -1.55 -7.95 -1.71
C GLY A 63 -1.79 -9.39 -1.28
N ASN A 64 -0.72 -10.18 -1.06
CA ASN A 64 -0.82 -11.57 -0.59
C ASN A 64 -0.51 -11.68 0.91
N ASP A 65 -1.01 -12.75 1.50
CA ASP A 65 -0.69 -13.19 2.85
C ASP A 65 0.42 -14.25 2.80
N TYR A 66 1.35 -14.18 3.73
CA TYR A 66 2.51 -15.05 3.82
C TYR A 66 2.67 -15.64 5.21
N SER A 67 3.37 -16.77 5.30
CA SER A 67 3.74 -17.42 6.55
C SER A 67 5.24 -17.68 6.58
N ILE A 68 5.89 -17.34 7.69
CA ILE A 68 7.31 -17.59 7.94
C ILE A 68 7.47 -18.70 8.99
N THR A 69 8.41 -19.59 8.74
CA THR A 69 8.84 -20.60 9.71
C THR A 69 10.37 -20.63 9.73
N ILE A 70 10.97 -20.72 10.92
CA ILE A 70 12.41 -20.82 11.12
C ILE A 70 12.75 -22.19 11.71
N GLY A 71 13.61 -22.95 11.04
CA GLY A 71 14.17 -24.22 11.53
C GLY A 71 15.60 -24.02 12.03
N ALA A 72 15.88 -24.29 13.31
CA ALA A 72 17.24 -24.32 13.80
C ALA A 72 17.88 -25.68 13.44
N VAL A 73 18.96 -25.67 12.66
CA VAL A 73 19.69 -26.84 12.23
C VAL A 73 20.72 -27.22 13.31
N ILE A 74 20.58 -28.39 13.90
CA ILE A 74 21.44 -28.89 14.98
C ILE A 74 22.59 -29.75 14.41
N ALA A 75 23.67 -29.94 15.17
CA ALA A 75 24.86 -30.63 14.73
C ALA A 75 24.66 -32.10 14.26
N ASP A 76 23.60 -32.75 14.68
CA ASP A 76 23.21 -34.09 14.23
C ASP A 76 22.38 -34.10 12.94
N GLY A 77 22.13 -32.94 12.37
CA GLY A 77 21.32 -32.78 11.17
C GLY A 77 19.82 -32.69 11.43
N SER A 78 19.37 -32.72 12.68
CA SER A 78 17.96 -32.49 13.02
C SER A 78 17.62 -31.00 12.97
N GLU A 79 16.34 -30.69 12.76
CA GLU A 79 15.85 -29.34 12.76
C GLU A 79 14.75 -29.15 13.81
N VAL A 80 14.79 -28.01 14.51
CA VAL A 80 13.76 -27.59 15.46
C VAL A 80 13.10 -26.34 14.94
N TYR A 81 11.81 -26.44 14.62
CA TYR A 81 11.06 -25.37 13.98
C TYR A 81 10.35 -24.45 14.98
N SER A 82 10.25 -23.17 14.62
CA SER A 82 9.37 -22.20 15.26
C SER A 82 7.89 -22.54 15.01
N LEU A 83 7.00 -21.91 15.77
CA LEU A 83 5.64 -21.72 15.29
C LEU A 83 5.68 -20.81 14.04
N PRO A 84 4.75 -20.98 13.09
CA PRO A 84 4.64 -20.06 11.96
C PRO A 84 4.21 -18.69 12.44
N VAL A 85 4.68 -17.64 11.77
CA VAL A 85 4.24 -16.27 11.90
C VAL A 85 3.63 -15.84 10.58
N ASP A 86 2.38 -15.42 10.61
CA ASP A 86 1.65 -14.96 9.45
C ASP A 86 1.76 -13.43 9.32
N PHE A 87 1.87 -12.94 8.09
CA PHE A 87 1.90 -11.51 7.82
C PHE A 87 1.29 -11.20 6.44
N LYS A 88 0.83 -9.97 6.28
CA LYS A 88 0.34 -9.46 5.02
C LYS A 88 1.38 -8.54 4.39
N TYR A 89 1.75 -8.81 3.14
CA TYR A 89 2.66 -7.96 2.38
C TYR A 89 1.84 -7.02 1.49
N VAL A 90 1.80 -5.74 1.87
CA VAL A 90 0.94 -4.74 1.24
C VAL A 90 1.75 -3.89 0.27
N ALA A 91 1.11 -3.48 -0.83
CA ALA A 91 1.77 -2.58 -1.77
C ALA A 91 2.18 -1.30 -1.04
N LYS A 92 3.45 -0.92 -1.22
CA LYS A 92 3.91 0.39 -0.80
C LYS A 92 3.07 1.43 -1.53
N PRO A 93 2.45 2.37 -0.82
CA PRO A 93 1.78 3.46 -1.49
C PRO A 93 2.79 4.11 -2.44
N ILE A 94 2.53 4.03 -3.74
CA ILE A 94 3.31 4.81 -4.70
C ILE A 94 2.99 6.26 -4.40
N ILE A 95 3.82 6.91 -3.59
CA ILE A 95 3.81 8.35 -3.46
C ILE A 95 4.76 8.85 -4.55
N PRO A 96 4.26 9.20 -5.72
CA PRO A 96 5.10 9.70 -6.79
C PRO A 96 5.72 11.01 -6.35
N ASN A 97 6.98 11.19 -6.70
CA ASN A 97 7.75 12.40 -6.41
C ASN A 97 7.89 12.75 -4.93
N SER A 98 8.60 11.88 -4.18
CA SER A 98 8.90 12.07 -2.76
C SER A 98 9.60 13.41 -2.46
N GLU A 99 10.33 13.97 -3.40
CA GLU A 99 11.05 15.24 -3.24
C GLU A 99 10.07 16.42 -3.18
N TYR A 100 9.09 16.49 -4.10
CA TYR A 100 8.04 17.51 -4.08
C TYR A 100 7.15 17.42 -2.84
N ILE A 101 6.84 16.20 -2.39
CA ILE A 101 5.99 15.96 -1.22
C ILE A 101 6.67 16.42 0.07
N GLN A 102 7.98 16.27 0.21
CA GLN A 102 8.73 16.78 1.36
C GLN A 102 8.69 18.31 1.45
N GLU A 103 8.58 19.00 0.33
CA GLU A 103 8.51 20.45 0.28
C GLU A 103 7.09 21.01 0.39
N ASN A 104 6.04 20.18 0.19
CA ASN A 104 4.64 20.59 0.28
C ASN A 104 3.84 19.74 1.29
N PRO A 105 3.78 20.15 2.57
CA PRO A 105 3.08 19.38 3.60
C PRO A 105 1.58 19.18 3.34
N ALA A 106 0.93 20.10 2.62
CA ALA A 106 -0.49 19.97 2.28
C ALA A 106 -0.73 18.85 1.28
N ALA A 107 0.08 18.76 0.23
CA ALA A 107 0.05 17.67 -0.75
C ALA A 107 0.37 16.33 -0.07
N GLN A 108 1.37 16.30 0.82
CA GLN A 108 1.72 15.12 1.60
C GLN A 108 0.54 14.60 2.42
N GLY A 109 -0.15 15.49 3.13
CA GLY A 109 -1.34 15.12 3.92
C GLY A 109 -2.43 14.48 3.07
N LEU A 110 -2.76 15.10 1.93
CA LEU A 110 -3.77 14.60 1.00
C LEU A 110 -3.40 13.22 0.44
N LEU A 111 -2.19 13.05 -0.06
CA LEU A 111 -1.76 11.81 -0.71
C LEU A 111 -1.59 10.67 0.29
N THR A 112 -1.04 10.96 1.48
CA THR A 112 -0.94 9.98 2.56
C THR A 112 -2.32 9.51 3.01
N GLU A 113 -3.28 10.43 3.13
CA GLU A 113 -4.65 10.06 3.48
C GLU A 113 -5.30 9.24 2.38
N ALA A 114 -5.17 9.66 1.11
CA ALA A 114 -5.76 8.95 -0.03
C ALA A 114 -5.25 7.51 -0.15
N ALA A 115 -3.96 7.29 0.05
CA ALA A 115 -3.32 5.98 -0.07
C ALA A 115 -3.87 4.93 0.92
N LYS A 116 -4.38 5.34 2.09
CA LYS A 116 -4.98 4.44 3.09
C LYS A 116 -6.20 3.67 2.56
N TYR A 117 -6.82 4.17 1.51
CA TYR A 117 -8.07 3.61 0.95
C TYR A 117 -7.86 2.80 -0.32
N LEU A 118 -6.61 2.55 -0.74
CA LEU A 118 -6.32 1.63 -1.83
C LEU A 118 -7.00 0.28 -1.58
N GLY A 119 -7.65 -0.27 -2.62
CA GLY A 119 -8.38 -1.53 -2.50
C GLY A 119 -9.81 -1.40 -1.95
N VAL A 120 -10.23 -0.24 -1.42
CA VAL A 120 -11.61 -0.02 -0.99
C VAL A 120 -12.56 -0.05 -2.19
N PRO A 121 -13.68 -0.79 -2.13
CA PRO A 121 -14.61 -0.93 -3.26
C PRO A 121 -15.23 0.41 -3.68
N TYR A 122 -15.44 0.56 -5.00
CA TYR A 122 -16.30 1.61 -5.51
C TYR A 122 -17.75 1.35 -5.09
N LEU A 123 -18.39 2.37 -4.55
CA LEU A 123 -19.81 2.36 -4.20
C LEU A 123 -20.44 3.65 -4.72
N TRP A 124 -21.43 3.54 -5.62
CA TRP A 124 -22.17 4.72 -6.11
C TRP A 124 -22.82 5.50 -4.95
N GLY A 125 -22.55 6.79 -4.87
CA GLY A 125 -22.98 7.64 -3.75
C GLY A 125 -22.18 7.45 -2.47
N GLY A 126 -21.16 6.59 -2.47
CA GLY A 126 -20.34 6.26 -1.30
C GLY A 126 -19.43 7.40 -0.86
N THR A 127 -19.32 7.60 0.46
CA THR A 127 -18.55 8.68 1.09
C THR A 127 -17.78 8.22 2.33
N THR A 128 -17.63 6.91 2.53
CA THR A 128 -17.05 6.32 3.73
C THR A 128 -16.05 5.21 3.39
N PRO A 129 -15.16 4.81 4.31
CA PRO A 129 -14.24 3.68 4.12
C PRO A 129 -14.89 2.33 3.76
N SER A 130 -16.21 2.18 3.90
CA SER A 130 -16.94 0.99 3.44
C SER A 130 -17.16 0.98 1.92
N GLY A 131 -16.93 2.10 1.24
CA GLY A 131 -17.04 2.28 -0.20
C GLY A 131 -17.17 3.75 -0.58
N PHE A 132 -16.57 4.11 -1.69
CA PHE A 132 -16.55 5.48 -2.22
C PHE A 132 -16.97 5.52 -3.68
N ASP A 133 -17.65 6.60 -4.10
CA ASP A 133 -17.59 7.03 -5.49
C ASP A 133 -16.42 8.01 -5.71
N CYS A 134 -16.19 8.43 -6.95
CA CYS A 134 -15.04 9.25 -7.32
C CYS A 134 -14.96 10.56 -6.52
N SER A 135 -16.03 11.34 -6.50
CA SER A 135 -16.09 12.64 -5.82
C SER A 135 -16.25 12.51 -4.30
N GLY A 136 -16.91 11.46 -3.82
CA GLY A 136 -17.01 11.15 -2.39
C GLY A 136 -15.67 10.75 -1.78
N PHE A 137 -14.84 10.02 -2.53
CA PHE A 137 -13.47 9.70 -2.14
C PHE A 137 -12.62 10.97 -1.99
N VAL A 138 -12.59 11.80 -3.03
CA VAL A 138 -11.82 13.05 -3.02
C VAL A 138 -12.32 13.99 -1.91
N GLN A 139 -13.65 14.15 -1.77
CA GLN A 139 -14.22 14.94 -0.69
C GLN A 139 -13.81 14.44 0.71
N TYR A 140 -13.79 13.11 0.89
CA TYR A 140 -13.41 12.51 2.18
C TYR A 140 -11.95 12.81 2.51
N VAL A 141 -11.04 12.61 1.55
CA VAL A 141 -9.60 12.89 1.70
C VAL A 141 -9.35 14.37 2.01
N CYS A 142 -9.98 15.27 1.25
CA CYS A 142 -9.88 16.72 1.48
C CYS A 142 -10.37 17.08 2.88
N ARG A 143 -11.53 16.57 3.30
CA ARG A 143 -12.08 16.84 4.64
C ARG A 143 -11.19 16.34 5.76
N ALA A 144 -10.55 15.18 5.63
CA ALA A 144 -9.59 14.67 6.60
C ALA A 144 -8.37 15.61 6.78
N ASN A 145 -8.06 16.39 5.74
CA ASN A 145 -7.01 17.41 5.75
C ASN A 145 -7.54 18.85 6.02
N GLY A 146 -8.78 19.00 6.52
CA GLY A 146 -9.37 20.29 6.86
C GLY A 146 -9.85 21.11 5.64
N ILE A 147 -9.88 20.53 4.45
CA ILE A 147 -10.31 21.18 3.21
C ILE A 147 -11.77 20.78 2.91
N SER A 148 -12.63 21.79 2.74
CA SER A 148 -14.04 21.58 2.40
C SER A 148 -14.26 21.81 0.91
N ILE A 149 -14.74 20.76 0.22
CA ILE A 149 -15.11 20.82 -1.21
C ILE A 149 -16.52 20.27 -1.42
N PRO A 150 -17.19 20.61 -2.53
CA PRO A 150 -18.53 20.11 -2.86
C PRO A 150 -18.59 18.58 -2.96
N ARG A 151 -19.83 18.03 -2.97
CA ARG A 151 -20.05 16.57 -2.98
C ARG A 151 -19.85 15.92 -4.34
N ILE A 152 -20.30 16.55 -5.40
CA ILE A 152 -20.30 15.96 -6.74
C ILE A 152 -19.16 16.51 -7.60
N ALA A 153 -18.69 15.70 -8.55
CA ALA A 153 -17.52 16.04 -9.35
C ALA A 153 -17.66 17.35 -10.13
N ASP A 154 -18.84 17.62 -10.67
CA ASP A 154 -19.08 18.84 -11.43
C ASP A 154 -19.04 20.10 -10.56
N ASP A 155 -19.62 20.05 -9.37
CA ASP A 155 -19.54 21.15 -8.41
C ASP A 155 -18.10 21.33 -7.87
N GLN A 156 -17.32 20.24 -7.78
CA GLN A 156 -15.90 20.30 -7.41
C GLN A 156 -15.09 21.01 -8.51
N LEU A 157 -15.35 20.69 -9.78
CA LEU A 157 -14.73 21.38 -10.92
C LEU A 157 -14.99 22.87 -10.89
N HIS A 158 -16.23 23.29 -10.61
CA HIS A 158 -16.65 24.70 -10.58
C HIS A 158 -16.49 25.36 -9.20
N GLY A 159 -15.90 24.64 -8.23
CA GLY A 159 -15.62 25.13 -6.89
C GLY A 159 -14.48 26.15 -6.84
N PRO A 160 -14.15 26.64 -5.65
CA PRO A 160 -13.03 27.55 -5.49
C PRO A 160 -11.71 26.84 -5.80
N GLY A 161 -10.87 27.46 -6.61
CA GLY A 161 -9.56 26.94 -7.00
C GLY A 161 -9.03 27.63 -8.26
N THR A 162 -7.85 27.27 -8.67
CA THR A 162 -7.23 27.68 -9.94
C THR A 162 -7.29 26.53 -10.92
N TYR A 163 -7.46 26.83 -12.19
CA TYR A 163 -7.36 25.85 -13.27
C TYR A 163 -5.93 25.81 -13.76
N GLU A 164 -5.33 24.61 -13.73
CA GLU A 164 -4.00 24.37 -14.22
C GLU A 164 -4.04 23.59 -15.55
N THR A 165 -3.07 23.80 -16.40
CA THR A 165 -2.90 22.97 -17.59
C THR A 165 -2.29 21.62 -17.19
N ARG A 166 -2.48 20.60 -18.05
CA ARG A 166 -1.93 19.26 -17.78
C ARG A 166 -0.41 19.25 -17.50
N GLY A 167 0.33 20.21 -18.09
CA GLY A 167 1.79 20.33 -17.88
C GLY A 167 2.18 21.00 -16.57
N GLU A 168 1.26 21.60 -15.87
CA GLU A 168 1.44 22.33 -14.61
C GLU A 168 0.91 21.55 -13.39
N LEU A 169 0.30 20.38 -13.61
CA LEU A 169 -0.25 19.55 -12.55
C LEU A 169 0.79 19.19 -11.49
N GLN A 170 0.40 19.36 -10.25
CA GLN A 170 1.21 19.04 -9.07
C GLN A 170 0.51 17.98 -8.21
N PRO A 171 1.25 17.11 -7.51
CA PRO A 171 0.67 16.14 -6.59
C PRO A 171 -0.27 16.80 -5.59
N GLY A 172 -1.50 16.24 -5.47
CA GLY A 172 -2.59 16.81 -4.67
C GLY A 172 -3.65 17.55 -5.50
N ASP A 173 -3.35 17.93 -6.75
CA ASP A 173 -4.33 18.56 -7.64
C ASP A 173 -5.46 17.60 -8.02
N LEU A 174 -6.64 18.14 -8.26
CA LEU A 174 -7.77 17.38 -8.72
C LEU A 174 -7.81 17.33 -10.24
N VAL A 175 -7.94 16.12 -10.78
CA VAL A 175 -8.02 15.86 -12.22
C VAL A 175 -9.45 15.50 -12.56
N PHE A 176 -10.06 16.26 -13.45
CA PHE A 176 -11.46 16.10 -13.84
C PHE A 176 -11.58 15.53 -15.26
N PHE A 177 -12.54 14.64 -15.45
CA PHE A 177 -12.86 14.05 -16.74
C PHE A 177 -14.33 14.27 -17.07
N GLY A 178 -14.60 14.65 -18.32
CA GLY A 178 -15.94 14.93 -18.78
C GLY A 178 -15.95 15.56 -20.16
N SER A 179 -17.04 16.23 -20.50
CA SER A 179 -17.19 16.93 -21.78
C SER A 179 -18.13 18.11 -21.66
N GLY A 180 -17.96 19.11 -22.54
CA GLY A 180 -18.84 20.27 -22.59
C GLY A 180 -18.83 21.14 -21.33
N GLY A 181 -17.74 21.14 -20.56
CA GLY A 181 -17.66 21.89 -19.30
C GLY A 181 -18.29 21.17 -18.10
N TYR A 182 -18.76 19.93 -18.27
CA TYR A 182 -19.32 19.10 -17.22
C TYR A 182 -18.32 17.99 -16.80
N ALA A 183 -18.09 17.83 -15.50
CA ALA A 183 -17.25 16.77 -14.97
C ALA A 183 -18.10 15.57 -14.47
N SER A 184 -17.90 14.43 -15.10
CA SER A 184 -18.52 13.15 -14.71
C SER A 184 -17.64 12.30 -13.80
N HIS A 185 -16.36 12.64 -13.70
CA HIS A 185 -15.38 11.89 -12.91
C HIS A 185 -14.27 12.80 -12.38
N VAL A 186 -13.68 12.39 -11.24
CA VAL A 186 -12.58 13.11 -10.60
C VAL A 186 -11.61 12.11 -9.96
N GLY A 187 -10.33 12.44 -9.99
CA GLY A 187 -9.26 11.79 -9.25
C GLY A 187 -8.32 12.82 -8.63
N MET A 188 -7.36 12.38 -7.85
CA MET A 188 -6.31 13.22 -7.29
C MET A 188 -5.00 12.87 -7.96
N TYR A 189 -4.33 13.87 -8.53
CA TYR A 189 -3.04 13.69 -9.17
C TYR A 189 -1.98 13.33 -8.13
N VAL A 190 -1.15 12.34 -8.45
CA VAL A 190 -0.13 11.84 -7.54
C VAL A 190 1.29 12.03 -8.07
N GLY A 191 1.44 12.63 -9.26
CA GLY A 191 2.72 12.79 -9.96
C GLY A 191 2.89 11.78 -11.10
N ASP A 192 3.93 11.96 -11.92
CA ASP A 192 4.36 11.04 -12.99
C ASP A 192 3.25 10.62 -13.98
N GLY A 193 2.29 11.50 -14.23
CA GLY A 193 1.16 11.20 -15.10
C GLY A 193 0.14 10.24 -14.49
N MET A 194 0.15 10.05 -13.17
CA MET A 194 -0.74 9.13 -12.44
C MET A 194 -1.73 9.89 -11.55
N MET A 195 -2.89 9.28 -11.31
CA MET A 195 -3.87 9.73 -10.32
C MET A 195 -4.32 8.57 -9.44
N ILE A 196 -4.77 8.88 -8.22
CA ILE A 196 -5.52 7.97 -7.36
C ILE A 196 -7.00 8.31 -7.44
N HIS A 197 -7.87 7.32 -7.65
CA HIS A 197 -9.30 7.52 -7.80
C HIS A 197 -10.14 6.30 -7.42
N ALA A 198 -11.44 6.48 -7.22
CA ALA A 198 -12.45 5.43 -7.20
C ALA A 198 -13.08 5.32 -8.59
N PRO A 199 -12.77 4.30 -9.43
CA PRO A 199 -13.07 4.32 -10.86
C PRO A 199 -14.55 4.16 -11.22
N SER A 200 -15.13 3.01 -10.85
CA SER A 200 -16.52 2.64 -11.21
C SER A 200 -16.94 1.36 -10.49
N THR A 201 -18.23 1.04 -10.56
CA THR A 201 -18.80 -0.22 -10.00
C THR A 201 -18.00 -1.46 -10.41
N GLY A 202 -17.72 -2.32 -9.45
CA GLY A 202 -16.95 -3.55 -9.63
C GLY A 202 -15.43 -3.36 -9.57
N LYS A 203 -14.96 -2.13 -9.38
CA LYS A 203 -13.54 -1.83 -9.17
C LYS A 203 -13.29 -1.29 -7.76
N VAL A 204 -12.03 -1.11 -7.43
CA VAL A 204 -11.56 -0.57 -6.16
C VAL A 204 -10.80 0.73 -6.38
N ILE A 205 -10.56 1.48 -5.30
CA ILE A 205 -9.65 2.62 -5.34
C ILE A 205 -8.27 2.14 -5.77
N GLN A 206 -7.72 2.79 -6.77
CA GLN A 206 -6.47 2.39 -7.43
C GLN A 206 -5.75 3.57 -8.05
N TYR A 207 -4.48 3.35 -8.39
CA TYR A 207 -3.73 4.26 -9.26
C TYR A 207 -4.03 3.97 -10.73
N THR A 208 -4.09 5.04 -11.54
CA THR A 208 -4.32 4.96 -12.99
C THR A 208 -3.61 6.13 -13.68
N SER A 209 -3.06 5.91 -14.88
CA SER A 209 -2.51 7.00 -15.70
C SER A 209 -3.62 7.95 -16.19
N ILE A 210 -3.30 9.25 -16.27
CA ILE A 210 -4.18 10.30 -16.77
C ILE A 210 -3.99 10.56 -18.25
#